data_f7b9a5a5124d573fdbf2f1c4cbffe1dd
#
_entry.id   f7b9a5a5124d573fdbf2f1c4cbffe1dd
#
_cell.length_a   1.000
_cell.length_b   1.000
_cell.length_c   1.000
_cell.angle_alpha   90.00
_cell.angle_beta   90.00
_cell.angle_gamma   90.00
#
_symmetry.space_group_name_H-M   'P 1'
#
loop_
_entity.id
_entity.type
_entity.pdbx_description
1 polymer ?
#
loop_
_entity_poly.entity_id
_entity_poly.type
_entity_poly.pdbx_seq_one_letter_code
_entity_poly.pdbx_strand_id
1 'polypeptide(L)'
;MEDMRIALATEDGARISSHFGRAPKYLVVTVRQGQVVGREIREKPGHIHFAADPHDGSGHQQQGRHGFDPAAQDRHASMAAVISDCQVLLVRGMGAGAYQSMTQAGIRPIVTDLEDADEAVQAVISGEIVDHTEKLH
;
A
#
# COMPACT_ATOMS: atom_id res chain seq x y z
N MET A 1 14.06 18.82 9.31
CA MET A 1 13.40 17.58 8.96
C MET A 1 12.29 17.85 8.01
N GLU A 2 12.20 17.05 6.96
CA GLU A 2 11.23 17.33 5.99
C GLU A 2 9.91 16.74 6.28
N ASP A 3 8.88 17.34 5.77
CA ASP A 3 7.56 16.78 5.91
C ASP A 3 7.46 15.54 5.08
N MET A 4 6.70 14.55 5.56
CA MET A 4 6.47 13.35 4.77
C MET A 4 5.08 12.82 5.06
N ARG A 5 4.57 12.06 4.12
CA ARG A 5 3.33 11.32 4.31
C ARG A 5 3.64 9.86 4.18
N ILE A 6 3.12 9.08 5.11
CA ILE A 6 3.32 7.64 5.16
C ILE A 6 1.97 6.99 4.97
N ALA A 7 1.84 6.16 3.95
CA ALA A 7 0.62 5.40 3.71
C ALA A 7 0.80 4.01 4.29
N LEU A 8 -0.28 3.44 4.85
CA LEU A 8 -0.24 2.10 5.36
C LEU A 8 -1.46 1.37 4.83
N ALA A 9 -1.30 0.19 4.28
CA ALA A 9 -2.43 -0.62 3.82
C ALA A 9 -3.12 -1.18 5.06
N THR A 10 -4.41 -1.01 5.18
CA THR A 10 -5.11 -1.36 6.41
C THR A 10 -6.52 -1.83 6.15
N GLU A 11 -7.06 -2.62 7.05
CA GLU A 11 -8.43 -3.06 7.00
C GLU A 11 -9.27 -2.31 8.02
N ASP A 12 -8.68 -1.88 9.11
CA ASP A 12 -9.43 -1.25 10.18
C ASP A 12 -8.94 0.16 10.54
N GLY A 13 -7.92 0.64 9.87
CA GLY A 13 -7.38 1.97 10.17
C GLY A 13 -6.42 2.02 11.33
N ALA A 14 -6.17 0.90 12.00
CA ALA A 14 -5.30 0.86 13.17
C ALA A 14 -4.14 -0.11 13.00
N ARG A 15 -4.29 -1.11 12.16
CA ARG A 15 -3.26 -2.13 11.96
C ARG A 15 -2.92 -2.24 10.49
N ILE A 16 -1.70 -2.63 10.21
CA ILE A 16 -1.24 -2.82 8.84
C ILE A 16 -1.73 -4.19 8.37
N SER A 17 -2.40 -4.20 7.23
CA SER A 17 -2.93 -5.45 6.69
C SER A 17 -1.79 -6.38 6.29
N SER A 18 -2.00 -7.69 6.49
CA SER A 18 -1.00 -8.67 6.10
C SER A 18 -1.01 -8.94 4.60
N HIS A 19 -2.01 -8.44 3.88
CA HIS A 19 -2.09 -8.66 2.43
C HIS A 19 -2.44 -7.34 1.75
N PHE A 20 -1.46 -6.76 1.09
CA PHE A 20 -1.67 -5.48 0.43
C PHE A 20 -2.84 -5.54 -0.54
N GLY A 21 -2.93 -6.60 -1.33
CA GLY A 21 -3.96 -6.69 -2.34
C GLY A 21 -5.37 -6.80 -1.79
N ARG A 22 -5.52 -7.22 -0.54
CA ARG A 22 -6.83 -7.38 0.07
C ARG A 22 -7.22 -6.20 0.94
N ALA A 23 -6.30 -5.35 1.26
CA ALA A 23 -6.61 -4.22 2.13
C ALA A 23 -7.56 -3.26 1.41
N PRO A 24 -8.66 -2.88 2.01
CA PRO A 24 -9.65 -2.03 1.33
C PRO A 24 -9.32 -0.55 1.37
N LYS A 25 -8.38 -0.14 2.18
CA LYS A 25 -8.11 1.27 2.33
C LYS A 25 -6.69 1.52 2.79
N TYR A 26 -6.30 2.79 2.73
CA TYR A 26 -5.02 3.24 3.25
C TYR A 26 -5.27 4.15 4.45
N LEU A 27 -4.40 4.05 5.44
CA LEU A 27 -4.30 5.08 6.46
C LEU A 27 -3.13 5.95 6.01
N VAL A 28 -3.34 7.25 5.89
CA VAL A 28 -2.28 8.16 5.49
C VAL A 28 -1.95 9.05 6.68
N VAL A 29 -0.71 9.01 7.10
CA VAL A 29 -0.25 9.74 8.27
C VAL A 29 0.67 10.86 7.78
N THR A 30 0.40 12.09 8.18
CA THR A 30 1.23 13.23 7.84
C THR A 30 2.18 13.50 8.98
N VAL A 31 3.47 13.59 8.65
CA VAL A 31 4.52 13.79 9.64
C VAL A 31 5.22 15.09 9.31
N ARG A 32 5.40 15.96 10.32
CA ARG A 32 6.14 17.20 10.17
C ARG A 32 7.14 17.30 11.28
N GLN A 33 8.39 17.51 10.91
CA GLN A 33 9.44 17.67 11.89
C GLN A 33 9.49 16.52 12.88
N GLY A 34 9.29 15.32 12.37
CA GLY A 34 9.37 14.13 13.20
C GLY A 34 8.14 13.86 14.04
N GLN A 35 7.05 14.59 13.84
CA GLN A 35 5.86 14.39 14.64
C GLN A 35 4.65 14.18 13.77
N VAL A 36 3.76 13.31 14.21
CA VAL A 36 2.51 13.05 13.50
C VAL A 36 1.58 14.22 13.73
N VAL A 37 1.18 14.87 12.65
CA VAL A 37 0.29 16.03 12.76
C VAL A 37 -1.08 15.76 12.11
N GLY A 38 -1.28 14.64 11.45
CA GLY A 38 -2.59 14.35 10.86
C GLY A 38 -2.69 12.92 10.40
N ARG A 39 -3.91 12.44 10.28
CA ARG A 39 -4.22 11.10 9.79
C ARG A 39 -5.48 11.18 8.96
N GLU A 40 -5.54 10.41 7.90
CA GLU A 40 -6.78 10.32 7.13
C GLU A 40 -6.88 8.95 6.52
N ILE A 41 -8.09 8.53 6.23
CA ILE A 41 -8.36 7.26 5.57
C ILE A 41 -8.68 7.56 4.13
N ARG A 42 -8.10 6.80 3.21
CA ARG A 42 -8.40 6.89 1.78
C ARG A 42 -8.82 5.52 1.29
N GLU A 43 -9.80 5.49 0.40
CA GLU A 43 -10.22 4.24 -0.17
C GLU A 43 -9.15 3.74 -1.12
N LYS A 44 -8.91 2.43 -1.11
CA LYS A 44 -7.90 1.84 -1.97
C LYS A 44 -8.62 1.22 -3.15
N PRO A 45 -8.43 1.74 -4.36
CA PRO A 45 -9.14 1.20 -5.52
C PRO A 45 -8.62 -0.18 -5.86
N GLY A 46 -9.30 -0.87 -6.71
CA GLY A 46 -8.93 -2.22 -7.07
C GLY A 46 -9.66 -3.24 -6.24
N HIS A 47 -9.66 -3.08 -4.94
CA HIS A 47 -10.37 -4.00 -4.07
C HIS A 47 -11.87 -3.92 -4.27
N ILE A 48 -12.43 -2.71 -4.17
CA ILE A 48 -13.85 -2.55 -4.32
C ILE A 48 -14.26 -2.78 -5.74
N HIS A 49 -13.53 -2.28 -6.69
CA HIS A 49 -13.84 -2.43 -8.07
C HIS A 49 -13.91 -3.89 -8.44
N PHE A 50 -13.00 -4.67 -7.92
CA PHE A 50 -12.98 -6.04 -8.23
C PHE A 50 -14.20 -6.75 -7.70
N ALA A 51 -14.67 -6.40 -6.55
CA ALA A 51 -15.83 -7.03 -5.98
C ALA A 51 -17.11 -6.57 -6.63
N ALA A 52 -17.13 -5.38 -7.16
CA ALA A 52 -18.36 -4.84 -7.68
C ALA A 52 -18.64 -5.18 -9.11
N ASP A 53 -17.78 -5.86 -9.79
CA ASP A 53 -18.00 -6.10 -11.20
C ASP A 53 -18.02 -7.56 -11.51
N PRO A 54 -19.00 -8.21 -11.12
CA PRO A 54 -19.06 -9.61 -11.27
C PRO A 54 -19.05 -10.10 -12.70
N HIS A 55 -19.66 -9.41 -13.57
CA HIS A 55 -19.78 -10.04 -14.86
C HIS A 55 -18.54 -9.77 -15.60
N ASP A 56 -17.71 -9.04 -15.10
CA ASP A 56 -16.61 -8.83 -15.78
C ASP A 56 -15.90 -10.06 -15.77
N GLY A 57 -16.41 -10.95 -15.17
CA GLY A 57 -15.85 -12.17 -15.14
C GLY A 57 -15.50 -12.65 -16.44
N SER A 58 -16.03 -12.11 -17.32
CA SER A 58 -15.70 -12.59 -18.57
C SER A 58 -14.28 -12.37 -18.72
N GLY A 59 -13.81 -11.40 -18.18
CA GLY A 59 -12.53 -11.12 -18.48
C GLY A 59 -11.65 -12.12 -17.95
N HIS A 60 -12.13 -12.74 -17.12
CA HIS A 60 -11.43 -13.62 -16.52
C HIS A 60 -10.57 -14.40 -17.25
N GLN A 61 -10.64 -14.39 -18.28
CA GLN A 61 -9.94 -15.27 -18.92
C GLN A 61 -8.54 -15.04 -18.83
N GLN A 62 -8.08 -14.13 -18.40
CA GLN A 62 -6.80 -13.90 -18.43
C GLN A 62 -6.07 -14.61 -17.47
N GLN A 63 -6.48 -15.35 -16.90
CA GLN A 63 -5.89 -16.10 -16.00
C GLN A 63 -4.46 -16.25 -16.16
N GLY A 64 -3.71 -16.41 -15.29
CA GLY A 64 -2.37 -16.72 -15.35
C GLY A 64 -1.38 -15.62 -15.30
N ARG A 65 -1.79 -14.45 -15.50
CA ARG A 65 -0.89 -13.39 -15.58
C ARG A 65 -0.88 -12.59 -14.37
N HIS A 66 -0.69 -13.10 -13.24
CA HIS A 66 -0.86 -12.39 -12.05
C HIS A 66 0.13 -11.27 -11.91
N GLY A 67 -0.32 -10.11 -11.69
CA GLY A 67 0.50 -8.96 -11.37
C GLY A 67 1.16 -8.28 -12.53
N PHE A 68 1.23 -8.95 -13.67
CA PHE A 68 1.95 -8.39 -14.79
C PHE A 68 1.15 -8.24 -16.06
N ASP A 69 -0.11 -8.63 -16.06
CA ASP A 69 -0.91 -8.39 -17.25
C ASP A 69 -1.40 -6.94 -17.22
N PRO A 70 -1.92 -6.42 -18.31
CA PRO A 70 -2.32 -5.02 -18.36
C PRO A 70 -3.37 -4.65 -17.35
N ALA A 71 -4.32 -5.53 -17.07
CA ALA A 71 -5.37 -5.21 -16.11
C ALA A 71 -4.81 -5.12 -14.70
N ALA A 72 -3.85 -5.98 -14.35
CA ALA A 72 -3.25 -5.92 -13.04
C ALA A 72 -2.41 -4.67 -12.91
N GLN A 73 -1.72 -4.25 -13.96
CA GLN A 73 -0.93 -3.05 -13.89
C GLN A 73 -1.80 -1.82 -13.77
N ASP A 74 -2.98 -1.80 -14.39
CA ASP A 74 -3.90 -0.70 -14.23
C ASP A 74 -4.39 -0.60 -12.80
N ARG A 75 -4.66 -1.74 -12.16
CA ARG A 75 -5.08 -1.72 -10.78
C ARG A 75 -3.97 -1.20 -9.88
N HIS A 76 -2.73 -1.63 -10.14
CA HIS A 76 -1.61 -1.19 -9.33
C HIS A 76 -1.37 0.30 -9.53
N ALA A 77 -1.53 0.80 -10.75
CA ALA A 77 -1.35 2.22 -11.01
C ALA A 77 -2.43 3.04 -10.29
N SER A 78 -3.67 2.54 -10.26
CA SER A 78 -4.74 3.22 -9.55
C SER A 78 -4.48 3.23 -8.05
N MET A 79 -3.97 2.13 -7.51
CA MET A 79 -3.64 2.07 -6.09
C MET A 79 -2.54 3.06 -5.75
N ALA A 80 -1.55 3.20 -6.63
CA ALA A 80 -0.47 4.13 -6.38
C ALA A 80 -0.92 5.57 -6.52
N ALA A 81 -1.86 5.85 -7.43
CA ALA A 81 -2.33 7.20 -7.64
C ALA A 81 -2.98 7.80 -6.41
N VAL A 82 -3.66 6.98 -5.62
CA VAL A 82 -4.36 7.45 -4.42
C VAL A 82 -3.37 7.96 -3.38
N ILE A 83 -2.16 7.45 -3.38
CA ILE A 83 -1.15 7.84 -2.41
C ILE A 83 0.06 8.44 -3.10
N SER A 84 -0.14 9.08 -4.26
CA SER A 84 0.97 9.64 -5.00
C SER A 84 1.65 10.80 -4.27
N ASP A 85 0.99 11.37 -3.27
CA ASP A 85 1.58 12.41 -2.44
C ASP A 85 2.33 11.83 -1.24
N CYS A 86 2.39 10.52 -1.11
CA CYS A 86 3.08 9.88 0.00
C CYS A 86 4.47 9.43 -0.43
N GLN A 87 5.42 9.47 0.48
CA GLN A 87 6.78 9.07 0.19
C GLN A 87 7.04 7.63 0.56
N VAL A 88 6.28 7.09 1.50
CA VAL A 88 6.50 5.75 2.04
C VAL A 88 5.17 5.00 2.11
N LEU A 89 5.19 3.72 1.79
CA LEU A 89 4.04 2.84 1.96
C LEU A 89 4.47 1.69 2.85
N LEU A 90 3.79 1.50 3.97
CA LEU A 90 4.07 0.41 4.87
C LEU A 90 3.11 -0.74 4.61
N VAL A 91 3.63 -1.93 4.42
CA VAL A 91 2.84 -3.14 4.18
C VAL A 91 3.44 -4.27 4.96
N ARG A 92 2.67 -5.34 5.20
CA ARG A 92 3.20 -6.54 5.83
C ARG A 92 3.38 -7.67 4.82
N GLY A 93 2.74 -7.57 3.68
CA GLY A 93 2.93 -8.53 2.59
C GLY A 93 2.45 -7.90 1.31
N MET A 94 3.14 -8.15 0.22
CA MET A 94 2.82 -7.51 -1.03
C MET A 94 3.41 -8.33 -2.18
N GLY A 95 2.74 -8.33 -3.30
CA GLY A 95 3.27 -9.01 -4.48
C GLY A 95 4.33 -8.16 -5.17
N ALA A 96 5.19 -8.80 -5.92
CA ALA A 96 6.28 -8.12 -6.60
C ALA A 96 5.77 -7.12 -7.63
N GLY A 97 4.66 -7.41 -8.29
CA GLY A 97 4.11 -6.49 -9.28
C GLY A 97 3.65 -5.19 -8.65
N ALA A 98 2.97 -5.28 -7.50
CA ALA A 98 2.52 -4.08 -6.80
C ALA A 98 3.73 -3.31 -6.27
N TYR A 99 4.73 -4.01 -5.76
CA TYR A 99 5.94 -3.37 -5.27
C TYR A 99 6.59 -2.54 -6.39
N GLN A 100 6.69 -3.12 -7.58
CA GLN A 100 7.31 -2.44 -8.69
C GLN A 100 6.50 -1.21 -9.10
N SER A 101 5.18 -1.32 -9.13
CA SER A 101 4.33 -0.20 -9.50
C SER A 101 4.48 0.96 -8.53
N MET A 102 4.57 0.67 -7.23
CA MET A 102 4.74 1.72 -6.24
C MET A 102 6.10 2.40 -6.40
N THR A 103 7.14 1.61 -6.63
CA THR A 103 8.47 2.16 -6.83
C THR A 103 8.50 3.06 -8.07
N GLN A 104 7.83 2.65 -9.13
CA GLN A 104 7.78 3.46 -10.34
C GLN A 104 7.03 4.76 -10.13
N ALA A 105 6.10 4.78 -9.20
CA ALA A 105 5.33 5.98 -8.88
C ALA A 105 6.07 6.89 -7.90
N GLY A 106 7.28 6.54 -7.50
CA GLY A 106 8.05 7.35 -6.59
C GLY A 106 7.75 7.11 -5.12
N ILE A 107 7.03 6.04 -4.81
CA ILE A 107 6.68 5.70 -3.44
C ILE A 107 7.60 4.57 -3.00
N ARG A 108 8.13 4.65 -1.80
CA ARG A 108 9.02 3.61 -1.30
C ARG A 108 8.22 2.62 -0.46
N PRO A 109 7.98 1.39 -0.94
CA PRO A 109 7.30 0.41 -0.12
C PRO A 109 8.27 -0.17 0.89
N ILE A 110 7.81 -0.38 2.10
CA ILE A 110 8.60 -1.02 3.15
C ILE A 110 7.75 -2.17 3.68
N VAL A 111 8.30 -3.38 3.64
CA VAL A 111 7.63 -4.57 4.12
C VAL A 111 8.04 -4.76 5.57
N THR A 112 7.13 -4.53 6.49
CA THR A 112 7.44 -4.55 7.90
C THR A 112 6.76 -5.73 8.59
N ASP A 113 7.30 -6.14 9.74
CA ASP A 113 6.67 -7.16 10.56
C ASP A 113 5.72 -6.54 11.56
N LEU A 114 5.73 -5.23 11.71
CA LEU A 114 4.93 -4.59 12.74
C LEU A 114 3.46 -4.56 12.33
N GLU A 115 2.57 -4.84 13.26
CA GLU A 115 1.15 -4.81 12.96
C GLU A 115 0.55 -3.47 13.32
N ASP A 116 0.99 -2.86 14.39
CA ASP A 116 0.40 -1.62 14.86
C ASP A 116 0.84 -0.47 13.98
N ALA A 117 -0.11 0.29 13.46
CA ALA A 117 0.20 1.37 12.56
C ALA A 117 1.04 2.45 13.23
N ASP A 118 0.71 2.82 14.46
CA ASP A 118 1.45 3.87 15.14
C ASP A 118 2.87 3.44 15.42
N GLU A 119 3.07 2.20 15.80
CA GLU A 119 4.39 1.69 16.07
C GLU A 119 5.25 1.70 14.81
N ALA A 120 4.66 1.32 13.69
CA ALA A 120 5.38 1.29 12.43
C ALA A 120 5.73 2.70 11.97
N VAL A 121 4.81 3.65 12.14
CA VAL A 121 5.08 5.03 11.78
C VAL A 121 6.22 5.59 12.63
N GLN A 122 6.22 5.31 13.92
CA GLN A 122 7.29 5.79 14.78
C GLN A 122 8.63 5.17 14.39
N ALA A 123 8.63 3.92 13.95
CA ALA A 123 9.86 3.28 13.49
C ALA A 123 10.39 3.96 12.23
N VAL A 124 9.51 4.41 11.34
CA VAL A 124 9.94 5.16 10.18
C VAL A 124 10.54 6.49 10.59
N ILE A 125 9.90 7.18 11.51
CA ILE A 125 10.37 8.48 11.96
C ILE A 125 11.74 8.36 12.61
N SER A 126 11.94 7.32 13.41
CA SER A 126 13.20 7.15 14.11
C SER A 126 14.29 6.52 13.26
N GLY A 127 13.93 6.04 12.08
CA GLY A 127 14.89 5.37 11.21
C GLY A 127 15.16 3.93 11.59
N GLU A 128 14.35 3.36 12.47
CA GLU A 128 14.55 1.99 12.92
C GLU A 128 13.75 0.96 12.15
N ILE A 129 12.94 1.39 11.20
CA ILE A 129 12.09 0.45 10.46
C ILE A 129 12.97 -0.49 9.64
N VAL A 130 12.59 -1.75 9.59
CA VAL A 130 13.31 -2.76 8.81
C VAL A 130 12.46 -3.17 7.63
N ASP A 131 13.06 -3.24 6.47
CA ASP A 131 12.35 -3.60 5.24
C ASP A 131 12.65 -5.05 4.91
N HIS A 132 11.65 -5.91 5.02
CA HIS A 132 11.79 -7.35 4.82
C HIS A 132 11.38 -7.71 3.40
N THR A 133 12.17 -7.30 2.41
CA THR A 133 11.81 -7.56 1.02
C THR A 133 11.79 -9.05 0.70
N GLU A 134 12.36 -9.89 1.55
CA GLU A 134 12.27 -11.31 1.34
C GLU A 134 10.83 -11.83 1.44
N LYS A 135 9.91 -11.00 1.96
CA LYS A 135 8.52 -11.40 2.07
C LYS A 135 7.69 -11.02 0.85
N LEU A 136 8.30 -10.47 -0.18
CA LEU A 136 7.55 -10.19 -1.40
C LEU A 136 7.19 -11.50 -2.09
N HIS A 137 6.05 -11.53 -2.70
CA HIS A 137 5.60 -12.75 -3.39
C HIS A 137 4.81 -12.42 -4.70
#